data_28f2569bbb57608a258e15aa7f90959b
#
_entry.id   28f2569bbb57608a258e15aa7f90959b
#
_cell.length_a   1.000
_cell.length_b   1.000
_cell.length_c   1.000
_cell.angle_alpha   90.00
_cell.angle_beta   90.00
_cell.angle_gamma   90.00
#
_symmetry.space_group_name_H-M   'P 1'
#
loop_
_entity.id
_entity.type
_entity.pdbx_description
1 polymer ?
#
loop_
_entity_poly.entity_id
_entity_poly.type
_entity_poly.pdbx_seq_one_letter_code
_entity_poly.pdbx_strand_id
1 'polypeptide(L)'
;MGRLGGYLRLMRPINCLMMGFAVLAGGVLAIRNVSYVLWPNLAYGFITGFVLTAASMVVNDYYDREIDAVNEPNRPIPSGLIQPKEALAFAFTLTVIGFVSAYLTNIFCFFTAMGAWFLFVTYTTVGKRSGLPGNFLVSVCVATPFVYGSYAVANAIRLNVLIFVSMAFLSNTGREITKGIVDVQGDRMKSVQTVAVRYGEKSAAVTAAFFYFFAVLLSPIPWFLGIVSFWFIPLVTITDFGLAASSYMLVENYSRENARKVKKIILLWFIIGLLAFVIGAVR
;
A
#
# COMPACT_ATOMS: atom_id res chain seq x y z
N MET A 1 10.24 22.46 -13.16
CA MET A 1 10.43 21.77 -11.87
C MET A 1 11.86 21.27 -11.81
N GLY A 2 12.60 21.49 -10.71
CA GLY A 2 14.01 21.06 -10.62
C GLY A 2 14.15 19.55 -10.43
N ARG A 3 15.37 19.01 -10.66
CA ARG A 3 15.66 17.57 -10.53
C ARG A 3 15.30 16.99 -9.14
N LEU A 4 15.52 17.75 -8.05
CA LEU A 4 15.13 17.37 -6.70
C LEU A 4 13.63 17.08 -6.58
N GLY A 5 12.79 17.95 -7.18
CA GLY A 5 11.35 17.72 -7.24
C GLY A 5 10.97 16.47 -8.05
N GLY A 6 11.79 16.08 -9.05
CA GLY A 6 11.64 14.84 -9.79
C GLY A 6 11.83 13.61 -8.90
N TYR A 7 12.89 13.55 -8.08
CA TYR A 7 13.13 12.46 -7.14
C TYR A 7 12.03 12.35 -6.09
N LEU A 8 11.56 13.48 -5.54
CA LEU A 8 10.43 13.48 -4.60
C LEU A 8 9.14 12.94 -5.24
N ARG A 9 8.87 13.26 -6.51
CA ARG A 9 7.71 12.70 -7.23
C ARG A 9 7.84 11.19 -7.45
N LEU A 10 9.04 10.69 -7.77
CA LEU A 10 9.30 9.24 -7.91
C LEU A 10 9.03 8.49 -6.61
N MET A 11 9.45 9.04 -5.47
CA MET A 11 9.26 8.40 -4.15
C MET A 11 7.80 8.32 -3.73
N ARG A 12 6.93 9.24 -4.18
CA ARG A 12 5.53 9.35 -3.71
C ARG A 12 5.44 9.45 -2.18
N PRO A 13 5.88 10.55 -1.55
CA PRO A 13 6.09 10.66 -0.10
C PRO A 13 4.88 10.28 0.75
N ILE A 14 3.66 10.56 0.30
CA ILE A 14 2.43 10.20 1.01
C ILE A 14 2.34 8.68 1.19
N ASN A 15 2.62 7.90 0.15
CA ASN A 15 2.61 6.44 0.25
C ASN A 15 3.71 5.95 1.21
N CYS A 16 4.89 6.55 1.17
CA CYS A 16 6.00 6.22 2.07
C CYS A 16 5.65 6.49 3.54
N LEU A 17 5.05 7.65 3.82
CA LEU A 17 4.57 7.99 5.15
C LEU A 17 3.52 7.00 5.64
N MET A 18 2.55 6.64 4.79
CA MET A 18 1.53 5.64 5.14
C MET A 18 2.15 4.30 5.54
N MET A 19 3.17 3.84 4.82
CA MET A 19 3.84 2.57 5.16
C MET A 19 4.65 2.68 6.45
N GLY A 20 5.35 3.78 6.69
CA GLY A 20 6.01 4.04 7.97
C GLY A 20 5.01 4.05 9.15
N PHE A 21 3.88 4.74 9.00
CA PHE A 21 2.83 4.75 10.01
C PHE A 21 2.13 3.39 10.17
N ALA A 22 2.02 2.57 9.13
CA ALA A 22 1.50 1.20 9.22
C ALA A 22 2.41 0.32 10.09
N VAL A 23 3.74 0.50 10.03
CA VAL A 23 4.67 -0.16 10.96
C VAL A 23 4.39 0.26 12.41
N LEU A 24 4.25 1.56 12.66
CA LEU A 24 3.94 2.06 14.01
C LEU A 24 2.62 1.49 14.52
N ALA A 25 1.56 1.51 13.70
CA ALA A 25 0.27 0.94 14.03
C ALA A 25 0.37 -0.56 14.36
N GLY A 26 1.06 -1.34 13.52
CA GLY A 26 1.29 -2.76 13.76
C GLY A 26 2.04 -3.04 15.07
N GLY A 27 3.03 -2.20 15.40
CA GLY A 27 3.78 -2.29 16.65
C GLY A 27 2.89 -2.00 17.88
N VAL A 28 2.16 -0.89 17.87
CA VAL A 28 1.30 -0.51 19.01
C VAL A 28 0.15 -1.50 19.18
N LEU A 29 -0.44 -2.00 18.10
CA LEU A 29 -1.47 -3.05 18.13
C LEU A 29 -0.97 -4.39 18.69
N ALA A 30 0.33 -4.68 18.53
CA ALA A 30 0.91 -5.94 19.00
C ALA A 30 1.09 -6.02 20.52
N ILE A 31 1.08 -4.90 21.22
CA ILE A 31 1.29 -4.78 22.66
C ILE A 31 0.07 -4.17 23.34
N ARG A 32 -0.21 -4.59 24.57
CA ARG A 32 -1.35 -4.06 25.34
C ARG A 32 -1.01 -2.78 26.11
N ASN A 33 0.26 -2.55 26.41
CA ASN A 33 0.71 -1.43 27.22
C ASN A 33 1.81 -0.65 26.47
N VAL A 34 1.53 0.62 26.19
CA VAL A 34 2.43 1.53 25.47
C VAL A 34 3.76 1.77 26.22
N SER A 35 3.79 1.58 27.54
CA SER A 35 5.01 1.71 28.36
C SER A 35 6.10 0.67 28.00
N TYR A 36 5.73 -0.42 27.36
CA TYR A 36 6.66 -1.45 26.90
C TYR A 36 7.06 -1.30 25.42
N VAL A 37 6.74 -0.17 24.78
CA VAL A 37 7.09 0.07 23.39
C VAL A 37 8.61 0.24 23.26
N LEU A 38 9.20 -0.57 22.38
CA LEU A 38 10.60 -0.41 21.96
C LEU A 38 10.68 0.71 20.91
N TRP A 39 10.65 1.96 21.37
CA TRP A 39 10.64 3.14 20.48
C TRP A 39 11.80 3.18 19.46
N PRO A 40 13.05 2.79 19.81
CA PRO A 40 14.11 2.70 18.81
C PRO A 40 13.77 1.73 17.68
N ASN A 41 13.21 0.54 18.00
CA ASN A 41 12.83 -0.45 17.00
C ASN A 41 11.71 0.07 16.09
N LEU A 42 10.76 0.81 16.64
CA LEU A 42 9.69 1.43 15.85
C LEU A 42 10.21 2.57 14.98
N ALA A 43 11.20 3.35 15.45
CA ALA A 43 11.83 4.39 14.65
C ALA A 43 12.58 3.79 13.45
N TYR A 44 13.41 2.76 13.66
CA TYR A 44 14.04 2.02 12.57
C TYR A 44 13.00 1.36 11.66
N GLY A 45 11.94 0.80 12.23
CA GLY A 45 10.83 0.22 11.47
C GLY A 45 10.12 1.23 10.59
N PHE A 46 9.85 2.44 11.11
CA PHE A 46 9.28 3.54 10.32
C PHE A 46 10.20 3.91 9.14
N ILE A 47 11.50 4.06 9.39
CA ILE A 47 12.50 4.33 8.34
C ILE A 47 12.48 3.20 7.31
N THR A 48 12.48 1.93 7.74
CA THR A 48 12.41 0.77 6.84
C THR A 48 11.17 0.83 5.95
N GLY A 49 9.99 1.00 6.55
CA GLY A 49 8.71 1.09 5.81
C GLY A 49 8.68 2.25 4.82
N PHE A 50 9.17 3.42 5.23
CA PHE A 50 9.26 4.60 4.39
C PHE A 50 10.22 4.38 3.21
N VAL A 51 11.47 3.99 3.50
CA VAL A 51 12.55 3.96 2.50
C VAL A 51 12.41 2.81 1.53
N LEU A 52 12.02 1.61 1.97
CA LEU A 52 11.76 0.49 1.06
C LEU A 52 10.54 0.76 0.18
N THR A 53 9.52 1.46 0.69
CA THR A 53 8.40 1.91 -0.14
C THR A 53 8.87 2.92 -1.18
N ALA A 54 9.70 3.88 -0.81
CA ALA A 54 10.28 4.83 -1.77
C ALA A 54 11.06 4.11 -2.86
N ALA A 55 11.93 3.17 -2.49
CA ALA A 55 12.68 2.33 -3.43
C ALA A 55 11.74 1.57 -4.37
N SER A 56 10.69 0.96 -3.83
CA SER A 56 9.72 0.20 -4.63
C SER A 56 8.96 1.08 -5.63
N MET A 57 8.59 2.32 -5.26
CA MET A 57 7.94 3.26 -6.18
C MET A 57 8.86 3.63 -7.34
N VAL A 58 10.14 3.90 -7.05
CA VAL A 58 11.15 4.23 -8.07
C VAL A 58 11.40 3.06 -9.01
N VAL A 59 11.55 1.84 -8.47
CA VAL A 59 11.72 0.61 -9.27
C VAL A 59 10.49 0.35 -10.14
N ASN A 60 9.28 0.52 -9.59
CA ASN A 60 8.06 0.36 -10.36
C ASN A 60 7.97 1.35 -11.53
N ASP A 61 8.27 2.64 -11.29
CA ASP A 61 8.27 3.65 -12.35
C ASP A 61 9.38 3.39 -13.41
N TYR A 62 10.51 2.79 -13.02
CA TYR A 62 11.53 2.35 -13.97
C TYR A 62 11.03 1.23 -14.91
N TYR A 63 10.38 0.20 -14.36
CA TYR A 63 9.84 -0.89 -15.18
C TYR A 63 8.62 -0.44 -16.02
N ASP A 64 7.83 0.49 -15.50
CA ASP A 64 6.63 1.01 -16.17
C ASP A 64 6.92 2.14 -17.16
N ARG A 65 8.15 2.62 -17.31
CA ARG A 65 8.48 3.84 -18.07
C ARG A 65 7.91 3.89 -19.49
N GLU A 66 7.79 2.74 -20.17
CA GLU A 66 7.22 2.66 -21.52
C GLU A 66 5.68 2.74 -21.49
N ILE A 67 5.04 2.13 -20.48
CA ILE A 67 3.60 2.21 -20.27
C ILE A 67 3.24 3.63 -19.82
N ASP A 68 4.04 4.19 -18.93
CA ASP A 68 3.86 5.54 -18.41
C ASP A 68 4.09 6.60 -19.49
N ALA A 69 4.92 6.38 -20.48
CA ALA A 69 5.07 7.29 -21.63
C ALA A 69 3.75 7.48 -22.40
N VAL A 70 2.86 6.48 -22.37
CA VAL A 70 1.52 6.54 -22.99
C VAL A 70 0.48 7.07 -21.99
N ASN A 71 0.46 6.56 -20.78
CA ASN A 71 -0.60 6.85 -19.81
C ASN A 71 -0.38 8.15 -19.02
N GLU A 72 0.87 8.44 -18.67
CA GLU A 72 1.28 9.55 -17.79
C GLU A 72 2.64 10.15 -18.26
N PRO A 73 2.72 10.78 -19.46
CA PRO A 73 3.98 11.21 -20.07
C PRO A 73 4.75 12.25 -19.25
N ASN A 74 4.07 12.93 -18.32
CA ASN A 74 4.66 13.93 -17.44
C ASN A 74 5.37 13.34 -16.21
N ARG A 75 5.45 11.99 -16.06
CA ARG A 75 6.22 11.36 -14.97
C ARG A 75 7.73 11.64 -15.16
N PRO A 76 8.51 11.66 -14.06
CA PRO A 76 9.92 12.06 -14.10
C PRO A 76 10.80 11.26 -15.07
N ILE A 77 10.58 9.95 -15.23
CA ILE A 77 11.38 9.12 -16.15
C ILE A 77 10.93 9.30 -17.60
N PRO A 78 9.63 9.13 -17.96
CA PRO A 78 9.16 9.34 -19.33
C PRO A 78 9.44 10.75 -19.87
N SER A 79 9.33 11.78 -19.02
CA SER A 79 9.61 13.17 -19.41
C SER A 79 11.10 13.50 -19.61
N GLY A 80 12.02 12.55 -19.30
CA GLY A 80 13.46 12.77 -19.35
C GLY A 80 14.02 13.63 -18.21
N LEU A 81 13.21 14.03 -17.21
CA LEU A 81 13.68 14.82 -16.07
C LEU A 81 14.68 14.04 -15.19
N ILE A 82 14.48 12.74 -15.03
CA ILE A 82 15.36 11.79 -14.35
C ILE A 82 15.71 10.66 -15.32
N GLN A 83 17.01 10.39 -15.50
CA GLN A 83 17.44 9.30 -16.36
C GLN A 83 17.15 7.94 -15.71
N PRO A 84 16.83 6.88 -16.50
CA PRO A 84 16.55 5.55 -15.95
C PRO A 84 17.67 4.99 -15.08
N LYS A 85 18.94 5.21 -15.46
CA LYS A 85 20.12 4.78 -14.68
C LYS A 85 20.20 5.49 -13.32
N GLU A 86 19.91 6.79 -13.28
CA GLU A 86 19.89 7.59 -12.05
C GLU A 86 18.76 7.10 -11.10
N ALA A 87 17.59 6.80 -11.66
CA ALA A 87 16.48 6.23 -10.90
C ALA A 87 16.86 4.89 -10.25
N LEU A 88 17.53 3.99 -10.99
CA LEU A 88 17.99 2.71 -10.44
C LEU A 88 19.06 2.89 -9.35
N ALA A 89 20.04 3.78 -9.54
CA ALA A 89 21.05 4.08 -8.53
C ALA A 89 20.40 4.63 -7.24
N PHE A 90 19.44 5.53 -7.40
CA PHE A 90 18.66 6.07 -6.27
C PHE A 90 17.86 4.96 -5.55
N ALA A 91 17.15 4.10 -6.30
CA ALA A 91 16.43 2.97 -5.73
C ALA A 91 17.36 2.00 -4.98
N PHE A 92 18.54 1.71 -5.52
CA PHE A 92 19.55 0.87 -4.86
C PHE A 92 19.99 1.47 -3.53
N THR A 93 20.33 2.76 -3.50
CA THR A 93 20.73 3.46 -2.27
C THR A 93 19.62 3.37 -1.21
N LEU A 94 18.35 3.65 -1.59
CA LEU A 94 17.22 3.54 -0.70
C LEU A 94 17.03 2.10 -0.18
N THR A 95 17.22 1.10 -1.05
CA THR A 95 17.11 -0.33 -0.67
C THR A 95 18.15 -0.71 0.37
N VAL A 96 19.41 -0.28 0.19
CA VAL A 96 20.49 -0.54 1.17
C VAL A 96 20.15 0.10 2.52
N ILE A 97 19.76 1.39 2.53
CA ILE A 97 19.36 2.09 3.76
C ILE A 97 18.19 1.34 4.45
N GLY A 98 17.19 0.90 3.68
CA GLY A 98 16.05 0.16 4.21
C GLY A 98 16.45 -1.16 4.85
N PHE A 99 17.31 -1.95 4.22
CA PHE A 99 17.77 -3.23 4.80
C PHE A 99 18.68 -3.05 6.01
N VAL A 100 19.55 -2.05 6.01
CA VAL A 100 20.35 -1.70 7.21
C VAL A 100 19.41 -1.32 8.36
N SER A 101 18.41 -0.47 8.13
CA SER A 101 17.43 -0.11 9.16
C SER A 101 16.63 -1.31 9.65
N ALA A 102 16.24 -2.24 8.75
CA ALA A 102 15.55 -3.46 9.11
C ALA A 102 16.41 -4.39 9.99
N TYR A 103 17.68 -4.53 9.66
CA TYR A 103 18.63 -5.31 10.45
C TYR A 103 18.83 -4.71 11.85
N LEU A 104 18.94 -3.38 11.95
CA LEU A 104 19.04 -2.66 13.23
C LEU A 104 17.75 -2.77 14.07
N THR A 105 16.60 -3.06 13.46
CA THR A 105 15.36 -3.33 14.21
C THR A 105 15.47 -4.67 14.94
N ASN A 106 15.53 -5.77 14.22
CA ASN A 106 15.84 -7.13 14.67
C ASN A 106 15.88 -8.10 13.47
N ILE A 107 16.30 -9.34 13.73
CA ILE A 107 16.47 -10.34 12.66
C ILE A 107 15.15 -10.75 11.98
N PHE A 108 14.03 -10.81 12.73
CA PHE A 108 12.72 -11.13 12.15
C PHE A 108 12.24 -10.02 11.21
N CYS A 109 12.47 -8.77 11.59
CA CYS A 109 12.19 -7.60 10.76
C CYS A 109 13.02 -7.59 9.48
N PHE A 110 14.30 -7.96 9.57
CA PHE A 110 15.18 -8.08 8.41
C PHE A 110 14.66 -9.11 7.40
N PHE A 111 14.32 -10.33 7.86
CA PHE A 111 13.77 -11.35 6.96
C PHE A 111 12.37 -10.98 6.42
N THR A 112 11.56 -10.29 7.22
CA THR A 112 10.25 -9.77 6.76
C THR A 112 10.43 -8.75 5.64
N ALA A 113 11.39 -7.83 5.79
CA ALA A 113 11.71 -6.83 4.77
C ALA A 113 12.26 -7.49 3.49
N MET A 114 13.14 -8.49 3.61
CA MET A 114 13.66 -9.27 2.46
C MET A 114 12.53 -10.00 1.74
N GLY A 115 11.64 -10.67 2.47
CA GLY A 115 10.49 -11.35 1.90
C GLY A 115 9.55 -10.40 1.15
N ALA A 116 9.22 -9.24 1.75
CA ALA A 116 8.41 -8.21 1.11
C ALA A 116 9.07 -7.65 -0.16
N TRP A 117 10.38 -7.42 -0.12
CA TRP A 117 11.15 -6.95 -1.27
C TRP A 117 11.16 -7.98 -2.40
N PHE A 118 11.37 -9.25 -2.07
CA PHE A 118 11.31 -10.35 -3.05
C PHE A 118 9.92 -10.44 -3.71
N LEU A 119 8.85 -10.38 -2.91
CA LEU A 119 7.46 -10.38 -3.42
C LEU A 119 7.21 -9.16 -4.33
N PHE A 120 7.69 -7.98 -3.94
CA PHE A 120 7.58 -6.78 -4.74
C PHE A 120 8.33 -6.89 -6.08
N VAL A 121 9.56 -7.39 -6.07
CA VAL A 121 10.35 -7.60 -7.31
C VAL A 121 9.64 -8.62 -8.20
N THR A 122 9.15 -9.73 -7.65
CA THR A 122 8.36 -10.73 -8.37
C THR A 122 7.10 -10.11 -8.98
N TYR A 123 6.38 -9.28 -8.21
CA TYR A 123 5.23 -8.55 -8.74
C TYR A 123 5.62 -7.65 -9.91
N THR A 124 6.65 -6.82 -9.75
CA THR A 124 7.01 -5.81 -10.76
C THR A 124 7.52 -6.44 -12.05
N THR A 125 8.23 -7.57 -11.96
CA THR A 125 8.84 -8.23 -13.13
C THR A 125 7.89 -9.18 -13.86
N VAL A 126 7.15 -10.01 -13.12
CA VAL A 126 6.30 -11.08 -13.68
C VAL A 126 4.84 -10.96 -13.25
N GLY A 127 4.60 -10.69 -11.95
CA GLY A 127 3.28 -10.77 -11.33
C GLY A 127 2.28 -9.75 -11.86
N LYS A 128 2.74 -8.58 -12.30
CA LYS A 128 1.88 -7.53 -12.83
C LYS A 128 1.05 -7.99 -14.05
N ARG A 129 1.57 -8.93 -14.83
CA ARG A 129 0.88 -9.46 -16.02
C ARG A 129 -0.20 -10.50 -15.67
N SER A 130 -0.22 -11.02 -14.44
CA SER A 130 -1.09 -12.14 -14.04
C SER A 130 -2.51 -11.71 -13.61
N GLY A 131 -2.83 -10.40 -13.60
CA GLY A 131 -4.14 -9.89 -13.21
C GLY A 131 -4.38 -9.96 -11.71
N LEU A 132 -5.44 -10.64 -11.28
CA LEU A 132 -5.82 -10.71 -9.86
C LEU A 132 -4.72 -11.29 -8.94
N PRO A 133 -3.96 -12.34 -9.30
CA PRO A 133 -2.82 -12.78 -8.51
C PRO A 133 -1.76 -11.69 -8.31
N GLY A 134 -1.50 -10.86 -9.33
CA GLY A 134 -0.61 -9.69 -9.20
C GLY A 134 -1.14 -8.66 -8.21
N ASN A 135 -2.45 -8.40 -8.21
CA ASN A 135 -3.07 -7.50 -7.23
C ASN A 135 -2.93 -8.04 -5.80
N PHE A 136 -2.99 -9.36 -5.60
CA PHE A 136 -2.74 -9.99 -4.30
C PHE A 136 -1.29 -9.83 -3.86
N LEU A 137 -0.32 -10.03 -4.74
CA LEU A 137 1.09 -9.85 -4.42
C LEU A 137 1.38 -8.43 -3.90
N VAL A 138 0.91 -7.40 -4.60
CA VAL A 138 1.12 -6.02 -4.14
C VAL A 138 0.34 -5.73 -2.86
N SER A 139 -0.84 -6.33 -2.66
CA SER A 139 -1.63 -6.13 -1.45
C SER A 139 -0.98 -6.79 -0.22
N VAL A 140 -0.32 -7.93 -0.39
CA VAL A 140 0.53 -8.52 0.66
C VAL A 140 1.66 -7.57 1.02
N CYS A 141 2.35 -6.98 0.03
CA CYS A 141 3.41 -6.00 0.29
C CYS A 141 2.90 -4.78 1.08
N VAL A 142 1.69 -4.28 0.77
CA VAL A 142 1.07 -3.13 1.47
C VAL A 142 0.64 -3.50 2.89
N ALA A 143 0.25 -4.76 3.14
CA ALA A 143 -0.14 -5.24 4.46
C ALA A 143 1.05 -5.66 5.34
N THR A 144 2.20 -5.97 4.76
CA THR A 144 3.41 -6.43 5.47
C THR A 144 3.92 -5.45 6.54
N PRO A 145 3.84 -4.11 6.41
CA PRO A 145 4.28 -3.17 7.46
C PRO A 145 3.62 -3.39 8.81
N PHE A 146 2.36 -3.82 8.87
CA PHE A 146 1.69 -4.16 10.14
C PHE A 146 2.33 -5.38 10.80
N VAL A 147 2.65 -6.42 10.02
CA VAL A 147 3.35 -7.62 10.48
C VAL A 147 4.76 -7.26 10.96
N TYR A 148 5.47 -6.43 10.19
CA TYR A 148 6.79 -5.91 10.57
C TYR A 148 6.76 -5.20 11.92
N GLY A 149 5.77 -4.31 12.13
CA GLY A 149 5.58 -3.62 13.40
C GLY A 149 5.36 -4.57 14.58
N SER A 150 4.61 -5.65 14.38
CA SER A 150 4.42 -6.70 15.39
C SER A 150 5.76 -7.39 15.75
N TYR A 151 6.56 -7.74 14.74
CA TYR A 151 7.89 -8.29 14.97
C TYR A 151 8.85 -7.31 15.64
N ALA A 152 8.76 -6.03 15.32
CA ALA A 152 9.63 -5.00 15.87
C ALA A 152 9.54 -4.88 17.41
N VAL A 153 8.36 -5.15 17.99
CA VAL A 153 8.13 -4.98 19.44
C VAL A 153 7.87 -6.27 20.18
N ALA A 154 7.31 -7.31 19.52
CA ALA A 154 6.89 -8.55 20.18
C ALA A 154 7.69 -9.77 19.74
N ASN A 155 8.60 -9.67 18.78
CA ASN A 155 9.31 -10.78 18.12
C ASN A 155 8.38 -11.91 17.64
N ALA A 156 7.09 -11.60 17.42
CA ALA A 156 6.05 -12.54 17.02
C ALA A 156 4.94 -11.83 16.25
N ILE A 157 4.22 -12.56 15.40
CA ILE A 157 2.98 -12.07 14.81
C ILE A 157 1.85 -12.25 15.83
N ARG A 158 1.28 -11.13 16.29
CA ARG A 158 0.12 -11.16 17.19
C ARG A 158 -1.17 -11.32 16.40
N LEU A 159 -2.09 -12.17 16.90
CA LEU A 159 -3.34 -12.50 16.22
C LEU A 159 -4.21 -11.24 15.94
N ASN A 160 -4.24 -10.30 16.88
CA ASN A 160 -4.97 -9.04 16.72
C ASN A 160 -4.47 -8.21 15.53
N VAL A 161 -3.18 -8.23 15.21
CA VAL A 161 -2.61 -7.52 14.07
C VAL A 161 -3.11 -8.09 12.75
N LEU A 162 -3.41 -9.39 12.68
CA LEU A 162 -3.89 -10.05 11.46
C LEU A 162 -5.23 -9.51 10.97
N ILE A 163 -6.09 -9.00 11.85
CA ILE A 163 -7.37 -8.36 11.45
C ILE A 163 -7.09 -7.12 10.62
N PHE A 164 -6.16 -6.28 11.09
CA PHE A 164 -5.75 -5.05 10.37
C PHE A 164 -5.00 -5.37 9.07
N VAL A 165 -4.16 -6.40 9.08
CA VAL A 165 -3.52 -6.96 7.87
C VAL A 165 -4.57 -7.35 6.83
N SER A 166 -5.63 -8.05 7.26
CA SER A 166 -6.72 -8.48 6.36
C SER A 166 -7.49 -7.29 5.79
N MET A 167 -7.81 -6.28 6.60
CA MET A 167 -8.48 -5.06 6.14
C MET A 167 -7.61 -4.29 5.14
N ALA A 168 -6.31 -4.13 5.41
CA ALA A 168 -5.37 -3.47 4.51
C ALA A 168 -5.20 -4.25 3.20
N PHE A 169 -5.09 -5.57 3.26
CA PHE A 169 -5.01 -6.46 2.10
C PHE A 169 -6.25 -6.33 1.20
N LEU A 170 -7.45 -6.45 1.77
CA LEU A 170 -8.71 -6.40 1.03
C LEU A 170 -8.91 -5.02 0.39
N SER A 171 -8.78 -3.96 1.15
CA SER A 171 -8.99 -2.61 0.64
C SER A 171 -7.95 -2.23 -0.43
N ASN A 172 -6.68 -2.61 -0.26
CA ASN A 172 -5.67 -2.37 -1.31
C ASN A 172 -5.91 -3.22 -2.57
N THR A 173 -6.40 -4.46 -2.42
CA THR A 173 -6.77 -5.28 -3.59
C THR A 173 -7.86 -4.60 -4.41
N GLY A 174 -8.92 -4.09 -3.76
CA GLY A 174 -9.95 -3.29 -4.43
C GLY A 174 -9.37 -2.08 -5.17
N ARG A 175 -8.42 -1.37 -4.54
CA ARG A 175 -7.75 -0.20 -5.14
C ARG A 175 -6.89 -0.57 -6.35
N GLU A 176 -6.16 -1.67 -6.32
CA GLU A 176 -5.37 -2.11 -7.47
C GLU A 176 -6.27 -2.54 -8.64
N ILE A 177 -7.42 -3.18 -8.36
CA ILE A 177 -8.41 -3.48 -9.40
C ILE A 177 -9.02 -2.19 -9.99
N THR A 178 -9.34 -1.20 -9.14
CA THR A 178 -9.82 0.13 -9.58
C THR A 178 -8.78 0.83 -10.48
N LYS A 179 -7.50 0.71 -10.13
CA LYS A 179 -6.39 1.23 -10.93
C LYS A 179 -6.32 0.56 -12.31
N GLY A 180 -6.58 -0.76 -12.40
CA GLY A 180 -6.63 -1.47 -13.67
C GLY A 180 -7.70 -0.93 -14.63
N ILE A 181 -8.81 -0.35 -14.14
CA ILE A 181 -9.80 0.34 -14.99
C ILE A 181 -9.18 1.62 -15.60
N VAL A 182 -8.41 2.37 -14.82
CA VAL A 182 -7.75 3.61 -15.28
C VAL A 182 -6.71 3.31 -16.34
N ASP A 183 -5.96 2.21 -16.17
CA ASP A 183 -4.78 1.88 -16.96
C ASP A 183 -5.09 0.92 -18.13
N VAL A 184 -6.36 0.56 -18.36
CA VAL A 184 -6.82 -0.49 -19.30
C VAL A 184 -6.26 -0.33 -20.72
N GLN A 185 -6.09 0.89 -21.21
CA GLN A 185 -5.58 1.13 -22.58
C GLN A 185 -4.10 0.74 -22.69
N GLY A 186 -3.27 1.20 -21.75
CA GLY A 186 -1.85 0.85 -21.71
C GLY A 186 -1.63 -0.63 -21.40
N ASP A 187 -2.45 -1.21 -20.52
CA ASP A 187 -2.38 -2.62 -20.15
C ASP A 187 -2.70 -3.53 -21.35
N ARG A 188 -3.69 -3.20 -22.18
CA ARG A 188 -4.00 -3.93 -23.43
C ARG A 188 -2.83 -3.91 -24.41
N MET A 189 -2.17 -2.76 -24.58
CA MET A 189 -1.02 -2.62 -25.50
C MET A 189 0.18 -3.48 -25.09
N LYS A 190 0.34 -3.76 -23.80
CA LYS A 190 1.45 -4.54 -23.22
C LYS A 190 1.05 -5.98 -22.84
N SER A 191 -0.14 -6.43 -23.29
CA SER A 191 -0.67 -7.78 -22.99
C SER A 191 -0.76 -8.09 -21.48
N VAL A 192 -0.97 -7.06 -20.64
CA VAL A 192 -1.21 -7.21 -19.20
C VAL A 192 -2.64 -7.64 -18.96
N GLN A 193 -2.84 -8.80 -18.32
CA GLN A 193 -4.16 -9.44 -18.15
C GLN A 193 -4.86 -8.98 -16.86
N THR A 194 -5.05 -7.67 -16.66
CA THR A 194 -5.83 -7.17 -15.52
C THR A 194 -7.29 -7.60 -15.59
N VAL A 195 -8.02 -7.54 -14.46
CA VAL A 195 -9.46 -7.86 -14.41
C VAL A 195 -10.23 -7.00 -15.43
N ALA A 196 -9.88 -5.72 -15.55
CA ALA A 196 -10.50 -4.80 -16.50
C ALA A 196 -10.22 -5.18 -17.98
N VAL A 197 -8.99 -5.63 -18.28
CA VAL A 197 -8.62 -6.07 -19.62
C VAL A 197 -9.30 -7.38 -20.00
N ARG A 198 -9.34 -8.35 -19.07
CA ARG A 198 -9.83 -9.70 -19.33
C ARG A 198 -11.36 -9.82 -19.28
N TYR A 199 -12.00 -9.13 -18.34
CA TYR A 199 -13.44 -9.29 -18.07
C TYR A 199 -14.25 -7.99 -18.24
N GLY A 200 -13.59 -6.89 -18.67
CA GLY A 200 -14.21 -5.59 -18.86
C GLY A 200 -14.23 -4.72 -17.61
N GLU A 201 -14.41 -3.42 -17.83
CA GLU A 201 -14.37 -2.39 -16.79
C GLU A 201 -15.50 -2.54 -15.77
N LYS A 202 -16.71 -2.96 -16.20
CA LYS A 202 -17.86 -3.24 -15.31
C LYS A 202 -17.55 -4.36 -14.32
N SER A 203 -17.01 -5.49 -14.81
CA SER A 203 -16.64 -6.62 -13.95
C SER A 203 -15.54 -6.24 -12.98
N ALA A 204 -14.57 -5.42 -13.42
CA ALA A 204 -13.53 -4.89 -12.53
C ALA A 204 -14.11 -3.97 -11.44
N ALA A 205 -15.07 -3.11 -11.78
CA ALA A 205 -15.73 -2.23 -10.80
C ALA A 205 -16.48 -3.03 -9.72
N VAL A 206 -17.25 -4.04 -10.13
CA VAL A 206 -17.96 -4.93 -9.20
C VAL A 206 -16.99 -5.73 -8.34
N THR A 207 -15.91 -6.26 -8.92
CA THR A 207 -14.89 -7.00 -8.17
C THR A 207 -14.18 -6.09 -7.16
N ALA A 208 -13.85 -4.85 -7.53
CA ALA A 208 -13.26 -3.89 -6.59
C ALA A 208 -14.20 -3.57 -5.42
N ALA A 209 -15.49 -3.33 -5.72
CA ALA A 209 -16.52 -3.08 -4.71
C ALA A 209 -16.69 -4.26 -3.74
N PHE A 210 -16.61 -5.51 -4.23
CA PHE A 210 -16.60 -6.71 -3.41
C PHE A 210 -15.46 -6.69 -2.36
N PHE A 211 -14.24 -6.38 -2.78
CA PHE A 211 -13.11 -6.31 -1.86
C PHE A 211 -13.24 -5.17 -0.83
N TYR A 212 -13.74 -3.99 -1.22
CA TYR A 212 -14.04 -2.90 -0.29
C TYR A 212 -15.13 -3.28 0.71
N PHE A 213 -16.19 -3.95 0.24
CA PHE A 213 -17.26 -4.43 1.11
C PHE A 213 -16.75 -5.38 2.20
N PHE A 214 -15.89 -6.33 1.84
CA PHE A 214 -15.31 -7.25 2.84
C PHE A 214 -14.36 -6.54 3.81
N ALA A 215 -13.63 -5.52 3.37
CA ALA A 215 -12.83 -4.70 4.28
C ALA A 215 -13.71 -3.96 5.30
N VAL A 216 -14.83 -3.37 4.83
CA VAL A 216 -15.84 -2.71 5.69
C VAL A 216 -16.51 -3.72 6.64
N LEU A 217 -16.81 -4.94 6.18
CA LEU A 217 -17.41 -6.00 7.00
C LEU A 217 -16.50 -6.43 8.16
N LEU A 218 -15.17 -6.39 7.97
CA LEU A 218 -14.19 -6.70 9.02
C LEU A 218 -13.97 -5.55 10.01
N SER A 219 -14.30 -4.31 9.64
CA SER A 219 -13.95 -3.11 10.40
C SER A 219 -14.53 -3.04 11.83
N PRO A 220 -15.73 -3.58 12.15
CA PRO A 220 -16.25 -3.57 13.51
C PRO A 220 -15.59 -4.60 14.44
N ILE A 221 -14.96 -5.64 13.90
CA ILE A 221 -14.40 -6.75 14.69
C ILE A 221 -13.40 -6.30 15.76
N PRO A 222 -12.43 -5.40 15.49
CA PRO A 222 -11.49 -4.92 16.49
C PRO A 222 -12.17 -4.28 17.72
N TRP A 223 -13.28 -3.59 17.51
CA TRP A 223 -14.07 -3.01 18.59
C TRP A 223 -14.77 -4.07 19.45
N PHE A 224 -15.48 -5.01 18.83
CA PHE A 224 -16.17 -6.09 19.54
C PHE A 224 -15.22 -7.00 20.32
N LEU A 225 -14.00 -7.19 19.84
CA LEU A 225 -12.96 -7.93 20.55
C LEU A 225 -12.25 -7.10 21.64
N GLY A 226 -12.61 -5.82 21.82
CA GLY A 226 -11.95 -4.93 22.76
C GLY A 226 -10.46 -4.73 22.40
N ILE A 227 -10.07 -4.78 21.14
CA ILE A 227 -8.67 -4.61 20.68
C ILE A 227 -8.31 -3.12 20.55
N VAL A 228 -9.29 -2.25 20.33
CA VAL A 228 -9.12 -0.82 20.06
C VAL A 228 -9.87 0.05 21.07
N SER A 229 -9.45 1.31 21.22
CA SER A 229 -10.12 2.31 22.03
C SER A 229 -11.35 2.90 21.31
N PHE A 230 -12.20 3.62 22.06
CA PHE A 230 -13.40 4.28 21.52
C PHE A 230 -13.10 5.21 20.34
N TRP A 231 -11.95 5.85 20.32
CA TRP A 231 -11.54 6.78 19.25
C TRP A 231 -11.34 6.12 17.89
N PHE A 232 -11.27 4.80 17.84
CA PHE A 232 -11.28 4.03 16.59
C PHE A 232 -12.61 4.22 15.83
N ILE A 233 -13.75 4.22 16.54
CA ILE A 233 -15.09 4.16 15.95
C ILE A 233 -15.37 5.33 15.00
N PRO A 234 -15.22 6.60 15.39
CA PRO A 234 -15.55 7.72 14.50
C PRO A 234 -14.74 7.69 13.20
N LEU A 235 -13.45 7.40 13.30
CA LEU A 235 -12.55 7.41 12.14
C LEU A 235 -12.78 6.23 11.21
N VAL A 236 -12.98 5.02 11.75
CA VAL A 236 -13.28 3.85 10.92
C VAL A 236 -14.64 3.99 10.25
N THR A 237 -15.65 4.52 10.94
CA THR A 237 -16.98 4.78 10.37
C THR A 237 -16.90 5.73 9.16
N ILE A 238 -16.13 6.82 9.27
CA ILE A 238 -15.89 7.73 8.13
C ILE A 238 -15.22 6.98 6.97
N THR A 239 -14.22 6.12 7.27
CA THR A 239 -13.54 5.30 6.25
C THR A 239 -14.51 4.34 5.57
N ASP A 240 -15.37 3.67 6.33
CA ASP A 240 -16.34 2.70 5.83
C ASP A 240 -17.39 3.35 4.93
N PHE A 241 -17.95 4.48 5.36
CA PHE A 241 -18.85 5.27 4.51
C PHE A 241 -18.14 5.75 3.23
N GLY A 242 -16.89 6.20 3.36
CA GLY A 242 -16.10 6.64 2.23
C GLY A 242 -15.82 5.51 1.23
N LEU A 243 -15.49 4.31 1.69
CA LEU A 243 -15.29 3.13 0.85
C LEU A 243 -16.61 2.66 0.21
N ALA A 244 -17.71 2.66 0.97
CA ALA A 244 -19.03 2.30 0.45
C ALA A 244 -19.50 3.28 -0.64
N ALA A 245 -19.39 4.58 -0.40
CA ALA A 245 -19.72 5.62 -1.38
C ALA A 245 -18.83 5.52 -2.64
N SER A 246 -17.53 5.28 -2.46
CA SER A 246 -16.59 5.09 -3.56
C SER A 246 -16.93 3.84 -4.38
N SER A 247 -17.35 2.75 -3.72
CA SER A 247 -17.81 1.53 -4.38
C SER A 247 -19.05 1.77 -5.22
N TYR A 248 -20.04 2.46 -4.66
CA TYR A 248 -21.27 2.84 -5.36
C TYR A 248 -20.96 3.68 -6.61
N MET A 249 -20.15 4.77 -6.44
CA MET A 249 -19.73 5.61 -7.56
C MET A 249 -19.03 4.84 -8.67
N LEU A 250 -18.19 3.84 -8.30
CA LEU A 250 -17.42 3.06 -9.26
C LEU A 250 -18.30 2.08 -10.04
N VAL A 251 -19.27 1.45 -9.37
CA VAL A 251 -20.19 0.48 -10.01
C VAL A 251 -21.21 1.18 -10.89
N GLU A 252 -21.72 2.35 -10.48
CA GLU A 252 -22.66 3.14 -11.26
C GLU A 252 -22.00 3.71 -12.53
N ASN A 253 -20.76 4.18 -12.40
CA ASN A 253 -20.01 4.74 -13.53
C ASN A 253 -18.55 4.21 -13.51
N TYR A 254 -18.31 3.16 -14.29
CA TYR A 254 -16.98 2.54 -14.43
C TYR A 254 -16.10 3.17 -15.53
N SER A 255 -16.41 4.40 -15.99
CA SER A 255 -15.58 5.12 -16.94
C SER A 255 -14.17 5.39 -16.38
N ARG A 256 -13.18 5.48 -17.27
CA ARG A 256 -11.78 5.78 -16.91
C ARG A 256 -11.65 7.04 -16.06
N GLU A 257 -12.43 8.08 -16.41
CA GLU A 257 -12.39 9.36 -15.70
C GLU A 257 -12.91 9.22 -14.27
N ASN A 258 -14.07 8.56 -14.09
CA ASN A 258 -14.62 8.33 -12.76
C ASN A 258 -13.73 7.40 -11.93
N ALA A 259 -13.22 6.32 -12.50
CA ALA A 259 -12.28 5.41 -11.82
C ALA A 259 -11.01 6.16 -11.37
N ARG A 260 -10.50 7.13 -12.14
CA ARG A 260 -9.38 7.99 -11.76
C ARG A 260 -9.71 8.89 -10.55
N LYS A 261 -10.92 9.43 -10.48
CA LYS A 261 -11.41 10.20 -9.32
C LYS A 261 -11.54 9.29 -8.09
N VAL A 262 -12.21 8.16 -8.24
CA VAL A 262 -12.41 7.17 -7.16
C VAL A 262 -11.07 6.67 -6.61
N LYS A 263 -10.10 6.30 -7.46
CA LYS A 263 -8.75 5.89 -7.05
C LYS A 263 -8.04 6.92 -6.15
N LYS A 264 -8.23 8.22 -6.41
CA LYS A 264 -7.65 9.30 -5.59
C LYS A 264 -8.37 9.46 -4.27
N ILE A 265 -9.71 9.39 -4.28
CA ILE A 265 -10.53 9.52 -3.07
C ILE A 265 -10.27 8.34 -2.13
N ILE A 266 -10.13 7.12 -2.64
CA ILE A 266 -9.81 5.93 -1.84
C ILE A 266 -8.50 6.10 -1.06
N LEU A 267 -7.50 6.77 -1.63
CA LEU A 267 -6.26 7.04 -0.91
C LEU A 267 -6.49 7.92 0.33
N LEU A 268 -7.44 8.86 0.27
CA LEU A 268 -7.85 9.67 1.44
C LEU A 268 -8.48 8.77 2.52
N TRP A 269 -9.37 7.85 2.12
CA TRP A 269 -9.99 6.89 3.06
C TRP A 269 -8.96 5.98 3.71
N PHE A 270 -7.92 5.58 2.98
CA PHE A 270 -6.81 4.79 3.55
C PHE A 270 -6.02 5.59 4.59
N ILE A 271 -5.81 6.89 4.38
CA ILE A 271 -5.16 7.75 5.38
C ILE A 271 -6.02 7.84 6.65
N ILE A 272 -7.33 8.07 6.52
CA ILE A 272 -8.26 8.15 7.66
C ILE A 272 -8.34 6.80 8.39
N GLY A 273 -8.43 5.68 7.65
CA GLY A 273 -8.42 4.33 8.22
C GLY A 273 -7.12 4.01 8.95
N LEU A 274 -5.97 4.42 8.41
CA LEU A 274 -4.69 4.25 9.09
C LEU A 274 -4.62 5.08 10.38
N LEU A 275 -5.16 6.32 10.37
CA LEU A 275 -5.28 7.13 11.58
C LEU A 275 -6.21 6.46 12.61
N ALA A 276 -7.31 5.85 12.17
CA ALA A 276 -8.17 5.05 13.04
C ALA A 276 -7.38 3.93 13.72
N PHE A 277 -6.52 3.23 12.98
CA PHE A 277 -5.68 2.15 13.52
C PHE A 277 -4.66 2.68 14.54
N VAL A 278 -3.96 3.77 14.22
CA VAL A 278 -2.96 4.36 15.12
C VAL A 278 -3.60 4.88 16.40
N ILE A 279 -4.67 5.68 16.28
CA ILE A 279 -5.36 6.30 17.43
C ILE A 279 -6.11 5.24 18.24
N GLY A 280 -6.77 4.30 17.56
CA GLY A 280 -7.48 3.20 18.19
C GLY A 280 -6.57 2.23 18.95
N ALA A 281 -5.30 2.10 18.56
CA ALA A 281 -4.33 1.24 19.21
C ALA A 281 -3.86 1.79 20.58
N VAL A 282 -3.94 3.12 20.79
CA VAL A 282 -3.60 3.76 22.07
C VAL A 282 -4.76 3.58 23.05
N ARG A 283 -4.51 2.90 24.16
CA ARG A 283 -5.48 2.60 25.24
C ARG A 283 -5.08 3.26 26.52
#